data_ab4dfe4a94ce0b9066d3037c657c2dea
#
_entry.id   ab4dfe4a94ce0b9066d3037c657c2dea
#
_cell.length_a   1.000
_cell.length_b   1.000
_cell.length_c   1.000
_cell.angle_alpha   90.00
_cell.angle_beta   90.00
_cell.angle_gamma   90.00
#
_symmetry.space_group_name_H-M   'P 1'
#
loop_
_entity.id
_entity.type
_entity.pdbx_description
1 polymer ?
#
loop_
_entity_poly.entity_id
_entity_poly.type
_entity_poly.pdbx_seq_one_letter_code
_entity_poly.pdbx_strand_id
1 'polypeptide(L)'
;MRPSGLQRLAWLVLGGEVGRSVRPVAAVSFTYNASFSTFWVYVGIYAVKGLHWPPSRVGLLFLASAPAAAVANYLSGRISDRTGRKRLIVLSFAASAVNMTLLAALGETTAVAFGLIVLQGVIGAPAYSLDRVLVADLVGATAEREQAFAAVRVATNLGALVGPPLAGLLVLLGGWNAFLLGIASIGVVGAAITLAFLPAPAARDLLRPRMGSLRTVLRDRPFALLLLSTLLAFFDYCGFETVLPVIAVSVYGLGPSTWGLLVAISPALVVLGQLRLTRASGRIPPAPRIAAATLLMGLPFLALLASSSVAVIAAVIVAFIVGEMVWMPTSQAVAAELAPEQLRGTYFGALAAMTGPAWTLAPFVAFELRKHEGVDSVWLLFAAIAVASAVAGAIAVRSAARSAGSAGRSRRTGCRPAG
;
A
#
# COMPACT_ATOMS: atom_id res chain seq x y z
N MET A 1 -20.86 27.28 23.41
CA MET A 1 -20.02 26.28 24.10
C MET A 1 -18.74 26.08 23.32
N ARG A 2 -17.57 26.30 23.92
CA ARG A 2 -16.29 26.01 23.25
C ARG A 2 -16.11 24.49 23.19
N PRO A 3 -15.82 23.91 22.01
CA PRO A 3 -15.65 22.46 21.91
C PRO A 3 -14.48 22.00 22.81
N SER A 4 -14.66 20.85 23.49
CA SER A 4 -13.61 20.23 24.30
C SER A 4 -12.37 19.92 23.45
N GLY A 5 -11.19 19.78 24.07
CA GLY A 5 -9.94 19.48 23.35
C GLY A 5 -10.07 18.24 22.46
N LEU A 6 -10.75 17.19 22.92
CA LEU A 6 -11.07 15.99 22.14
C LEU A 6 -11.99 16.26 20.96
N GLN A 7 -13.00 17.14 21.11
CA GLN A 7 -13.87 17.56 20.02
C GLN A 7 -13.13 18.41 18.98
N ARG A 8 -12.17 19.25 19.41
CA ARG A 8 -11.29 20.00 18.49
C ARG A 8 -10.33 19.08 17.73
N LEU A 9 -9.76 18.08 18.41
CA LEU A 9 -8.90 17.07 17.78
C LEU A 9 -9.70 16.22 16.77
N ALA A 10 -10.88 15.77 17.15
CA ALA A 10 -11.79 15.05 16.27
C ALA A 10 -12.25 15.93 15.09
N TRP A 11 -12.46 17.22 15.32
CA TRP A 11 -12.84 18.19 14.27
C TRP A 11 -11.68 18.47 13.31
N LEU A 12 -10.44 18.61 13.81
CA LEU A 12 -9.22 18.76 13.02
C LEU A 12 -8.87 17.48 12.23
N VAL A 13 -9.05 16.32 12.87
CA VAL A 13 -8.76 15.00 12.28
C VAL A 13 -9.82 14.58 11.25
N LEU A 14 -11.08 14.98 11.44
CA LEU A 14 -12.21 14.64 10.57
C LEU A 14 -12.63 15.72 9.59
N GLY A 15 -11.86 16.82 9.45
CA GLY A 15 -12.02 17.79 8.36
C GLY A 15 -13.26 18.70 8.42
N GLY A 16 -13.77 19.05 9.59
CA GLY A 16 -14.85 20.02 9.72
C GLY A 16 -16.20 19.62 9.12
N GLU A 17 -16.86 20.52 8.36
CA GLU A 17 -18.15 20.25 7.72
C GLU A 17 -18.06 19.24 6.57
N VAL A 18 -16.98 19.28 5.78
CA VAL A 18 -16.66 18.28 4.74
C VAL A 18 -16.51 16.88 5.35
N GLY A 19 -15.98 16.79 6.58
CA GLY A 19 -15.89 15.56 7.32
C GLY A 19 -17.22 14.87 7.58
N ARG A 20 -18.36 15.56 7.63
CA ARG A 20 -19.66 14.91 7.86
C ARG A 20 -20.13 14.09 6.67
N SER A 21 -19.94 14.56 5.46
CA SER A 21 -20.36 13.84 4.24
C SER A 21 -19.49 12.61 3.97
N VAL A 22 -18.21 12.62 4.39
CA VAL A 22 -17.28 11.50 4.17
C VAL A 22 -17.08 10.58 5.38
N ARG A 23 -17.67 10.89 6.53
CA ARG A 23 -17.62 10.02 7.74
C ARG A 23 -17.95 8.56 7.46
N PRO A 24 -19.01 8.24 6.69
CA PRO A 24 -19.31 6.85 6.36
C PRO A 24 -18.19 6.18 5.58
N VAL A 25 -17.60 6.87 4.61
CA VAL A 25 -16.48 6.33 3.83
C VAL A 25 -15.24 6.17 4.71
N ALA A 26 -14.94 7.14 5.57
CA ALA A 26 -13.85 7.06 6.53
C ALA A 26 -14.02 5.87 7.50
N ALA A 27 -15.24 5.61 7.98
CA ALA A 27 -15.52 4.44 8.82
C ALA A 27 -15.35 3.12 8.07
N VAL A 28 -15.75 3.04 6.81
CA VAL A 28 -15.52 1.88 5.94
C VAL A 28 -14.03 1.66 5.72
N SER A 29 -13.26 2.71 5.41
CA SER A 29 -11.81 2.61 5.20
C SER A 29 -11.05 2.25 6.48
N PHE A 30 -11.45 2.78 7.63
CA PHE A 30 -10.94 2.35 8.94
C PHE A 30 -11.17 0.85 9.16
N THR A 31 -12.42 0.39 8.99
CA THR A 31 -12.80 -1.01 9.20
C THR A 31 -12.10 -1.95 8.22
N TYR A 32 -11.93 -1.52 6.96
CA TYR A 32 -11.17 -2.26 5.97
C TYR A 32 -9.72 -2.47 6.43
N ASN A 33 -9.05 -1.43 6.88
CA ASN A 33 -7.65 -1.53 7.29
C ASN A 33 -7.49 -2.27 8.62
N ALA A 34 -8.43 -2.13 9.54
CA ALA A 34 -8.44 -2.90 10.78
C ALA A 34 -8.70 -4.40 10.57
N SER A 35 -9.28 -4.82 9.44
CA SER A 35 -9.54 -6.23 9.12
C SER A 35 -8.68 -6.75 7.97
N PHE A 36 -9.00 -6.41 6.72
CA PHE A 36 -8.32 -6.94 5.53
C PHE A 36 -6.81 -6.63 5.52
N SER A 37 -6.43 -5.37 5.77
CA SER A 37 -5.03 -4.98 5.76
C SER A 37 -4.27 -5.69 6.88
N THR A 38 -4.88 -5.77 8.07
CA THR A 38 -4.32 -6.50 9.21
C THR A 38 -4.15 -8.00 8.92
N PHE A 39 -5.13 -8.63 8.24
CA PHE A 39 -4.99 -10.03 7.81
C PHE A 39 -3.74 -10.22 6.92
N TRP A 40 -3.53 -9.34 5.95
CA TRP A 40 -2.38 -9.43 5.04
C TRP A 40 -1.02 -9.20 5.74
N VAL A 41 -0.98 -8.36 6.77
CA VAL A 41 0.22 -8.20 7.63
C VAL A 41 0.56 -9.49 8.36
N TYR A 42 -0.45 -10.27 8.74
CA TYR A 42 -0.27 -11.50 9.53
C TYR A 42 -0.30 -12.79 8.71
N VAL A 43 -0.75 -12.77 7.45
CA VAL A 43 -0.98 -13.99 6.67
C VAL A 43 0.28 -14.83 6.52
N GLY A 44 1.44 -14.23 6.32
CA GLY A 44 2.71 -14.95 6.25
C GLY A 44 3.08 -15.60 7.58
N ILE A 45 2.88 -14.91 8.69
CA ILE A 45 3.12 -15.42 10.04
C ILE A 45 2.13 -16.55 10.36
N TYR A 46 0.84 -16.37 10.04
CA TYR A 46 -0.20 -17.38 10.19
C TYR A 46 0.13 -18.65 9.38
N ALA A 47 0.54 -18.50 8.13
CA ALA A 47 0.93 -19.62 7.30
C ALA A 47 2.09 -20.44 7.91
N VAL A 48 3.10 -19.76 8.48
CA VAL A 48 4.27 -20.44 9.06
C VAL A 48 4.01 -20.96 10.47
N LYS A 49 3.40 -20.16 11.36
CA LYS A 49 3.21 -20.49 12.78
C LYS A 49 1.86 -21.15 13.09
N GLY A 50 0.82 -20.84 12.32
CA GLY A 50 -0.53 -21.40 12.50
C GLY A 50 -0.75 -22.66 11.66
N LEU A 51 -0.36 -22.61 10.37
CA LEU A 51 -0.53 -23.73 9.44
C LEU A 51 0.71 -24.60 9.28
N HIS A 52 1.83 -24.25 9.92
CA HIS A 52 3.11 -24.95 9.86
C HIS A 52 3.66 -25.11 8.43
N TRP A 53 3.37 -24.14 7.55
CA TRP A 53 3.86 -24.17 6.18
C TRP A 53 5.33 -23.75 6.09
N PRO A 54 6.11 -24.34 5.17
CA PRO A 54 7.43 -23.85 4.86
C PRO A 54 7.33 -22.45 4.23
N PRO A 55 8.29 -21.53 4.49
CA PRO A 55 8.27 -20.16 3.93
C PRO A 55 8.20 -20.11 2.40
N SER A 56 8.75 -21.08 1.68
CA SER A 56 8.60 -21.18 0.21
C SER A 56 7.13 -21.26 -0.24
N ARG A 57 6.28 -21.96 0.54
CA ARG A 57 4.83 -22.00 0.27
C ARG A 57 4.15 -20.65 0.48
N VAL A 58 4.68 -19.84 1.38
CA VAL A 58 4.20 -18.44 1.54
C VAL A 58 4.51 -17.63 0.28
N GLY A 59 5.68 -17.82 -0.32
CA GLY A 59 6.00 -17.21 -1.62
C GLY A 59 5.02 -17.61 -2.71
N LEU A 60 4.68 -18.90 -2.82
CA LEU A 60 3.66 -19.40 -3.76
C LEU A 60 2.27 -18.83 -3.47
N LEU A 61 1.93 -18.63 -2.20
CA LEU A 61 0.67 -18.00 -1.81
C LEU A 61 0.55 -16.58 -2.36
N PHE A 62 1.59 -15.76 -2.22
CA PHE A 62 1.59 -14.40 -2.78
C PHE A 62 1.64 -14.41 -4.31
N LEU A 63 2.37 -15.36 -4.91
CA LEU A 63 2.40 -15.55 -6.36
C LEU A 63 0.99 -15.83 -6.94
N ALA A 64 0.14 -16.54 -6.22
CA ALA A 64 -1.24 -16.80 -6.61
C ALA A 64 -2.19 -15.67 -6.23
N SER A 65 -2.07 -15.09 -5.03
CA SER A 65 -3.01 -14.13 -4.46
C SER A 65 -2.94 -12.77 -5.13
N ALA A 66 -1.73 -12.26 -5.43
CA ALA A 66 -1.57 -10.91 -5.95
C ALA A 66 -2.16 -10.73 -7.36
N PRO A 67 -1.95 -11.62 -8.35
CA PRO A 67 -2.63 -11.55 -9.64
C PRO A 67 -4.14 -11.71 -9.51
N ALA A 68 -4.62 -12.63 -8.67
CA ALA A 68 -6.05 -12.83 -8.43
C ALA A 68 -6.71 -11.57 -7.87
N ALA A 69 -6.09 -10.93 -6.89
CA ALA A 69 -6.54 -9.65 -6.33
C ALA A 69 -6.50 -8.52 -7.37
N ALA A 70 -5.49 -8.45 -8.22
CA ALA A 70 -5.38 -7.44 -9.27
C ALA A 70 -6.53 -7.56 -10.30
N VAL A 71 -6.85 -8.77 -10.73
CA VAL A 71 -8.00 -9.05 -11.60
C VAL A 71 -9.30 -8.67 -10.91
N ALA A 72 -9.46 -9.06 -9.64
CA ALA A 72 -10.66 -8.73 -8.86
C ALA A 72 -10.83 -7.22 -8.66
N ASN A 73 -9.75 -6.47 -8.42
CA ASN A 73 -9.77 -5.00 -8.34
C ASN A 73 -10.27 -4.37 -9.64
N TYR A 74 -9.76 -4.83 -10.78
CA TYR A 74 -10.21 -4.36 -12.09
C TYR A 74 -11.70 -4.65 -12.34
N LEU A 75 -12.13 -5.88 -12.03
CA LEU A 75 -13.53 -6.29 -12.22
C LEU A 75 -14.47 -5.58 -11.24
N SER A 76 -14.01 -5.27 -10.02
CA SER A 76 -14.81 -4.59 -9.00
C SER A 76 -15.34 -3.23 -9.49
N GLY A 77 -14.52 -2.46 -10.21
CA GLY A 77 -14.96 -1.22 -10.83
C GLY A 77 -16.13 -1.45 -11.79
N ARG A 78 -15.98 -2.40 -12.72
CA ARG A 78 -17.01 -2.71 -13.75
C ARG A 78 -18.28 -3.31 -13.15
N ILE A 79 -18.15 -4.17 -12.14
CA ILE A 79 -19.30 -4.78 -11.46
C ILE A 79 -20.04 -3.73 -10.63
N SER A 80 -19.29 -2.84 -9.94
CA SER A 80 -19.86 -1.78 -9.10
C SER A 80 -20.72 -0.78 -9.89
N ASP A 81 -20.35 -0.53 -11.15
CA ASP A 81 -21.13 0.35 -12.04
C ASP A 81 -22.52 -0.23 -12.37
N ARG A 82 -22.67 -1.56 -12.33
CA ARG A 82 -23.93 -2.27 -12.61
C ARG A 82 -24.72 -2.58 -11.37
N THR A 83 -24.05 -3.03 -10.29
CA THR A 83 -24.71 -3.54 -9.06
C THR A 83 -24.85 -2.49 -7.97
N GLY A 84 -24.13 -1.37 -8.11
CA GLY A 84 -24.00 -0.33 -7.10
C GLY A 84 -22.86 -0.59 -6.11
N ARG A 85 -22.09 0.44 -5.83
CA ARG A 85 -20.85 0.38 -5.00
C ARG A 85 -21.14 -0.10 -3.57
N LYS A 86 -22.18 0.44 -2.95
CA LYS A 86 -22.58 0.06 -1.57
C LYS A 86 -22.80 -1.45 -1.43
N ARG A 87 -23.57 -2.05 -2.35
CA ARG A 87 -23.85 -3.50 -2.33
C ARG A 87 -22.59 -4.33 -2.43
N LEU A 88 -21.67 -3.94 -3.32
CA LEU A 88 -20.44 -4.69 -3.53
C LEU A 88 -19.50 -4.62 -2.32
N ILE A 89 -19.42 -3.48 -1.64
CA ILE A 89 -18.63 -3.33 -0.41
C ILE A 89 -19.25 -4.16 0.73
N VAL A 90 -20.58 -4.14 0.89
CA VAL A 90 -21.27 -4.97 1.88
C VAL A 90 -21.00 -6.45 1.64
N LEU A 91 -21.10 -6.91 0.38
CA LEU A 91 -20.80 -8.28 0.00
C LEU A 91 -19.35 -8.64 0.27
N SER A 92 -18.41 -7.72 0.02
CA SER A 92 -16.99 -7.90 0.33
C SER A 92 -16.75 -8.15 1.83
N PHE A 93 -17.31 -7.33 2.71
CA PHE A 93 -17.19 -7.52 4.16
C PHE A 93 -17.90 -8.78 4.66
N ALA A 94 -19.12 -9.05 4.20
CA ALA A 94 -19.87 -10.24 4.59
C ALA A 94 -19.17 -11.54 4.10
N ALA A 95 -18.72 -11.57 2.86
CA ALA A 95 -17.96 -12.69 2.31
C ALA A 95 -16.61 -12.88 3.05
N SER A 96 -15.95 -11.80 3.46
CA SER A 96 -14.75 -11.89 4.29
C SER A 96 -15.03 -12.53 5.64
N ALA A 97 -16.11 -12.14 6.30
CA ALA A 97 -16.50 -12.73 7.58
C ALA A 97 -16.75 -14.24 7.46
N VAL A 98 -17.49 -14.65 6.43
CA VAL A 98 -17.72 -16.08 6.14
C VAL A 98 -16.40 -16.79 5.82
N ASN A 99 -15.57 -16.22 4.95
CA ASN A 99 -14.30 -16.81 4.53
C ASN A 99 -13.32 -16.99 5.71
N MET A 100 -13.23 -16.02 6.62
CA MET A 100 -12.39 -16.12 7.82
C MET A 100 -12.91 -17.17 8.80
N THR A 101 -14.23 -17.29 8.94
CA THR A 101 -14.85 -18.36 9.75
C THR A 101 -14.59 -19.73 9.15
N LEU A 102 -14.70 -19.85 7.81
CA LEU A 102 -14.37 -21.12 7.13
C LEU A 102 -12.88 -21.45 7.26
N LEU A 103 -11.99 -20.44 7.18
CA LEU A 103 -10.56 -20.65 7.38
C LEU A 103 -10.24 -21.11 8.82
N ALA A 104 -10.94 -20.58 9.81
CA ALA A 104 -10.81 -21.03 11.20
C ALA A 104 -11.31 -22.47 11.41
N ALA A 105 -12.38 -22.86 10.72
CA ALA A 105 -12.99 -24.18 10.87
C ALA A 105 -12.35 -25.28 10.02
N LEU A 106 -11.88 -24.96 8.82
CA LEU A 106 -11.43 -25.92 7.80
C LEU A 106 -9.95 -25.76 7.40
N GLY A 107 -9.23 -24.81 8.02
CA GLY A 107 -7.88 -24.45 7.65
C GLY A 107 -6.80 -25.52 7.94
N GLU A 108 -7.13 -26.63 8.60
CA GLU A 108 -6.20 -27.74 8.82
C GLU A 108 -5.74 -28.37 7.49
N THR A 109 -6.63 -28.41 6.49
CA THR A 109 -6.29 -28.94 5.17
C THR A 109 -5.55 -27.88 4.36
N THR A 110 -4.29 -28.15 4.03
CA THR A 110 -3.41 -27.22 3.31
C THR A 110 -4.02 -26.64 2.02
N ALA A 111 -4.65 -27.47 1.20
CA ALA A 111 -5.25 -27.03 -0.06
C ALA A 111 -6.45 -26.10 0.18
N VAL A 112 -7.27 -26.39 1.19
CA VAL A 112 -8.43 -25.56 1.57
C VAL A 112 -7.96 -24.22 2.13
N ALA A 113 -7.00 -24.24 3.06
CA ALA A 113 -6.42 -22.99 3.60
C ALA A 113 -5.81 -22.13 2.51
N PHE A 114 -5.04 -22.71 1.59
CA PHE A 114 -4.45 -22.01 0.46
C PHE A 114 -5.54 -21.33 -0.41
N GLY A 115 -6.56 -22.08 -0.78
CA GLY A 115 -7.68 -21.58 -1.59
C GLY A 115 -8.44 -20.44 -0.88
N LEU A 116 -8.75 -20.59 0.42
CA LEU A 116 -9.45 -19.58 1.22
C LEU A 116 -8.61 -18.28 1.38
N ILE A 117 -7.30 -18.40 1.55
CA ILE A 117 -6.43 -17.23 1.65
C ILE A 117 -6.33 -16.51 0.30
N VAL A 118 -6.19 -17.22 -0.82
CA VAL A 118 -6.23 -16.62 -2.16
C VAL A 118 -7.59 -15.94 -2.41
N LEU A 119 -8.69 -16.59 -2.03
CA LEU A 119 -10.04 -16.06 -2.13
C LEU A 119 -10.21 -14.78 -1.31
N GLN A 120 -9.53 -14.64 -0.15
CA GLN A 120 -9.56 -13.43 0.65
C GLN A 120 -9.02 -12.21 -0.11
N GLY A 121 -8.00 -12.38 -0.95
CA GLY A 121 -7.50 -11.32 -1.82
C GLY A 121 -8.53 -10.85 -2.85
N VAL A 122 -9.29 -11.78 -3.41
CA VAL A 122 -10.38 -11.47 -4.35
C VAL A 122 -11.54 -10.77 -3.63
N ILE A 123 -11.94 -11.29 -2.47
CA ILE A 123 -13.04 -10.75 -1.64
C ILE A 123 -12.73 -9.32 -1.17
N GLY A 124 -11.49 -9.01 -0.81
CA GLY A 124 -11.09 -7.69 -0.32
C GLY A 124 -11.01 -6.60 -1.39
N ALA A 125 -10.89 -6.99 -2.65
CA ALA A 125 -10.68 -6.07 -3.76
C ALA A 125 -11.74 -4.96 -3.89
N PRO A 126 -13.06 -5.21 -3.75
CA PRO A 126 -14.06 -4.15 -3.85
C PRO A 126 -13.94 -3.09 -2.75
N ALA A 127 -13.71 -3.50 -1.52
CA ALA A 127 -13.59 -2.56 -0.40
C ALA A 127 -12.34 -1.70 -0.54
N TYR A 128 -11.25 -2.24 -1.10
CA TYR A 128 -10.01 -1.50 -1.37
C TYR A 128 -10.15 -0.49 -2.51
N SER A 129 -10.78 -0.88 -3.61
CA SER A 129 -10.77 -0.07 -4.84
C SER A 129 -11.85 1.01 -4.86
N LEU A 130 -12.98 0.79 -4.17
CA LEU A 130 -14.16 1.66 -4.27
C LEU A 130 -14.19 2.81 -3.27
N ASP A 131 -13.36 2.81 -2.21
CA ASP A 131 -13.30 3.88 -1.22
C ASP A 131 -12.96 5.23 -1.86
N ARG A 132 -11.95 5.27 -2.73
CA ARG A 132 -11.52 6.48 -3.44
C ARG A 132 -12.57 7.00 -4.41
N VAL A 133 -13.26 6.08 -5.07
CA VAL A 133 -14.33 6.43 -6.01
C VAL A 133 -15.53 7.01 -5.26
N LEU A 134 -15.86 6.46 -4.09
CA LEU A 134 -16.93 6.97 -3.23
C LEU A 134 -16.66 8.40 -2.74
N VAL A 135 -15.41 8.71 -2.34
CA VAL A 135 -15.05 10.08 -1.98
C VAL A 135 -15.29 11.04 -3.13
N ALA A 136 -14.86 10.66 -4.35
CA ALA A 136 -15.03 11.49 -5.54
C ALA A 136 -16.51 11.70 -5.91
N ASP A 137 -17.39 10.72 -5.59
CA ASP A 137 -18.82 10.82 -5.86
C ASP A 137 -19.57 11.68 -4.85
N LEU A 138 -19.16 11.64 -3.58
CA LEU A 138 -19.84 12.32 -2.49
C LEU A 138 -19.46 13.81 -2.37
N VAL A 139 -18.31 14.20 -2.92
CA VAL A 139 -17.77 15.56 -2.77
C VAL A 139 -17.63 16.25 -4.12
N GLY A 140 -18.39 17.34 -4.30
CA GLY A 140 -18.51 18.05 -5.58
C GLY A 140 -17.33 18.95 -5.93
N ALA A 141 -16.88 19.81 -5.01
CA ALA A 141 -15.84 20.82 -5.27
C ALA A 141 -14.42 20.27 -5.10
N THR A 142 -13.44 20.79 -5.88
CA THR A 142 -12.06 20.30 -5.89
C THR A 142 -11.34 20.50 -4.55
N ALA A 143 -11.51 21.67 -3.91
CA ALA A 143 -10.90 21.96 -2.61
C ALA A 143 -11.46 21.09 -1.48
N GLU A 144 -12.76 20.78 -1.51
CA GLU A 144 -13.40 19.89 -0.56
C GLU A 144 -12.97 18.44 -0.75
N ARG A 145 -12.65 18.01 -1.98
CA ARG A 145 -12.12 16.69 -2.28
C ARG A 145 -10.78 16.42 -1.62
N GLU A 146 -9.86 17.39 -1.62
CA GLU A 146 -8.56 17.24 -0.95
C GLU A 146 -8.72 16.97 0.55
N GLN A 147 -9.61 17.74 1.21
CA GLN A 147 -9.91 17.55 2.63
C GLN A 147 -10.60 16.20 2.90
N ALA A 148 -11.51 15.78 2.02
CA ALA A 148 -12.20 14.51 2.09
C ALA A 148 -11.22 13.31 1.96
N PHE A 149 -10.34 13.34 0.99
CA PHE A 149 -9.28 12.34 0.83
C PHE A 149 -8.33 12.32 2.03
N ALA A 150 -7.98 13.49 2.59
CA ALA A 150 -7.15 13.56 3.78
C ALA A 150 -7.83 12.92 5.00
N ALA A 151 -9.13 13.17 5.20
CA ALA A 151 -9.91 12.57 6.29
C ALA A 151 -9.99 11.04 6.17
N VAL A 152 -10.26 10.51 4.96
CA VAL A 152 -10.27 9.08 4.69
C VAL A 152 -8.88 8.47 4.91
N ARG A 153 -7.81 9.15 4.48
CA ARG A 153 -6.43 8.69 4.70
C ARG A 153 -6.08 8.59 6.19
N VAL A 154 -6.53 9.54 7.01
CA VAL A 154 -6.36 9.47 8.47
C VAL A 154 -7.08 8.25 9.04
N ALA A 155 -8.32 8.00 8.63
CA ALA A 155 -9.07 6.83 9.07
C ALA A 155 -8.41 5.51 8.65
N THR A 156 -7.90 5.43 7.42
CA THR A 156 -7.10 4.31 6.90
C THR A 156 -5.89 4.03 7.80
N ASN A 157 -5.09 5.06 8.12
CA ASN A 157 -3.92 4.91 8.97
C ASN A 157 -4.26 4.56 10.43
N LEU A 158 -5.38 5.07 10.95
CA LEU A 158 -5.87 4.67 12.28
C LEU A 158 -6.27 3.18 12.31
N GLY A 159 -6.91 2.67 11.26
CA GLY A 159 -7.21 1.25 11.13
C GLY A 159 -5.94 0.40 11.09
N ALA A 160 -4.94 0.82 10.31
CA ALA A 160 -3.65 0.18 10.23
C ALA A 160 -2.82 0.29 11.52
N LEU A 161 -3.02 1.35 12.32
CA LEU A 161 -2.36 1.53 13.62
C LEU A 161 -2.93 0.59 14.69
N VAL A 162 -4.25 0.40 14.71
CA VAL A 162 -4.95 -0.36 15.75
C VAL A 162 -5.03 -1.85 15.40
N GLY A 163 -5.20 -2.18 14.12
CA GLY A 163 -5.44 -3.55 13.66
C GLY A 163 -4.34 -4.54 14.05
N PRO A 164 -3.08 -4.34 13.66
CA PRO A 164 -2.01 -5.30 13.93
C PRO A 164 -1.73 -5.54 15.43
N PRO A 165 -1.68 -4.53 16.33
CA PRO A 165 -1.55 -4.79 17.76
C PRO A 165 -2.71 -5.58 18.34
N LEU A 166 -3.95 -5.27 17.90
CA LEU A 166 -5.14 -6.04 18.31
C LEU A 166 -5.07 -7.49 17.81
N ALA A 167 -4.65 -7.71 16.57
CA ALA A 167 -4.43 -9.04 16.01
C ALA A 167 -3.38 -9.83 16.81
N GLY A 168 -2.25 -9.20 17.14
CA GLY A 168 -1.22 -9.80 17.99
C GLY A 168 -1.73 -10.17 19.39
N LEU A 169 -2.57 -9.33 19.96
CA LEU A 169 -3.23 -9.61 21.26
C LEU A 169 -4.21 -10.79 21.14
N LEU A 170 -5.01 -10.85 20.08
CA LEU A 170 -5.93 -11.98 19.84
C LEU A 170 -5.18 -13.30 19.67
N VAL A 171 -4.06 -13.29 18.94
CA VAL A 171 -3.19 -14.48 18.81
C VAL A 171 -2.62 -14.88 20.18
N LEU A 172 -2.21 -13.93 21.01
CA LEU A 172 -1.65 -14.19 22.33
C LEU A 172 -2.68 -14.81 23.29
N LEU A 173 -3.92 -14.29 23.29
CA LEU A 173 -4.95 -14.67 24.25
C LEU A 173 -5.73 -15.93 23.84
N GLY A 174 -5.96 -16.16 22.55
CA GLY A 174 -6.83 -17.22 22.05
C GLY A 174 -6.34 -17.91 20.78
N GLY A 175 -5.05 -17.72 20.43
CA GLY A 175 -4.44 -18.36 19.28
C GLY A 175 -4.94 -17.86 17.92
N TRP A 176 -4.63 -18.61 16.88
CA TRP A 176 -4.95 -18.23 15.51
C TRP A 176 -6.45 -18.23 15.21
N ASN A 177 -7.23 -19.09 15.89
CA ASN A 177 -8.68 -19.08 15.73
C ASN A 177 -9.29 -17.77 16.26
N ALA A 178 -8.82 -17.26 17.41
CA ALA A 178 -9.27 -15.97 17.92
C ALA A 178 -8.92 -14.82 16.97
N PHE A 179 -7.74 -14.85 16.34
CA PHE A 179 -7.35 -13.90 15.31
C PHE A 179 -8.31 -13.94 14.10
N LEU A 180 -8.55 -15.11 13.52
CA LEU A 180 -9.42 -15.29 12.35
C LEU A 180 -10.86 -14.87 12.64
N LEU A 181 -11.40 -15.28 13.79
CA LEU A 181 -12.76 -14.90 14.23
C LEU A 181 -12.85 -13.42 14.59
N GLY A 182 -11.76 -12.82 15.08
CA GLY A 182 -11.65 -11.37 15.29
C GLY A 182 -11.75 -10.60 13.98
N ILE A 183 -11.01 -11.02 12.95
CA ILE A 183 -11.12 -10.45 11.59
C ILE A 183 -12.54 -10.64 11.03
N ALA A 184 -13.14 -11.82 11.21
CA ALA A 184 -14.52 -12.10 10.80
C ALA A 184 -15.50 -11.14 11.47
N SER A 185 -15.38 -10.93 12.78
CA SER A 185 -16.24 -10.03 13.56
C SER A 185 -16.13 -8.57 13.08
N ILE A 186 -14.90 -8.09 12.81
CA ILE A 186 -14.70 -6.77 12.22
C ILE A 186 -15.36 -6.70 10.82
N GLY A 187 -15.32 -7.79 10.04
CA GLY A 187 -16.00 -7.89 8.75
C GLY A 187 -17.53 -7.73 8.90
N VAL A 188 -18.15 -8.38 9.89
CA VAL A 188 -19.59 -8.20 10.18
C VAL A 188 -19.89 -6.75 10.54
N VAL A 189 -19.08 -6.13 11.41
CA VAL A 189 -19.23 -4.73 11.80
C VAL A 189 -19.08 -3.81 10.57
N GLY A 190 -18.11 -4.08 9.69
CA GLY A 190 -17.90 -3.33 8.44
C GLY A 190 -19.10 -3.43 7.49
N ALA A 191 -19.70 -4.61 7.35
CA ALA A 191 -20.91 -4.79 6.58
C ALA A 191 -22.08 -3.99 7.17
N ALA A 192 -22.26 -4.04 8.50
CA ALA A 192 -23.31 -3.30 9.20
C ALA A 192 -23.14 -1.78 9.07
N ILE A 193 -21.91 -1.26 9.28
CA ILE A 193 -21.57 0.17 9.08
C ILE A 193 -21.87 0.60 7.65
N THR A 194 -21.46 -0.21 6.67
CA THR A 194 -21.70 0.07 5.25
C THR A 194 -23.19 0.11 4.92
N LEU A 195 -23.96 -0.86 5.43
CA LEU A 195 -25.41 -0.90 5.24
C LEU A 195 -26.13 0.28 5.88
N ALA A 196 -25.75 0.63 7.11
CA ALA A 196 -26.45 1.66 7.88
C ALA A 196 -26.11 3.08 7.40
N PHE A 197 -24.85 3.36 7.12
CA PHE A 197 -24.37 4.73 7.00
C PHE A 197 -23.88 5.12 5.60
N LEU A 198 -23.45 4.16 4.74
CA LEU A 198 -22.98 4.52 3.43
C LEU A 198 -24.17 4.89 2.52
N PRO A 199 -24.24 6.12 1.96
CA PRO A 199 -25.24 6.47 0.99
C PRO A 199 -25.07 5.62 -0.27
N ALA A 200 -26.18 5.37 -0.98
CA ALA A 200 -26.16 4.76 -2.31
C ALA A 200 -26.10 5.90 -3.35
N PRO A 201 -24.93 6.30 -3.85
CA PRO A 201 -24.85 7.35 -4.85
C PRO A 201 -25.54 6.87 -6.14
N ALA A 202 -26.27 7.80 -6.79
CA ALA A 202 -26.84 7.54 -8.10
C ALA A 202 -25.73 7.20 -9.10
N ALA A 203 -25.99 6.22 -9.97
CA ALA A 203 -25.07 5.87 -11.06
C ALA A 203 -24.83 7.13 -11.92
N ARG A 204 -23.60 7.61 -11.95
CA ARG A 204 -23.19 8.69 -12.85
C ARG A 204 -22.56 8.06 -14.10
N ASP A 205 -22.99 8.51 -15.26
CA ASP A 205 -22.29 8.22 -16.53
C ASP A 205 -20.87 8.79 -16.45
N LEU A 206 -19.91 7.92 -16.19
CA LEU A 206 -18.50 8.29 -16.22
C LEU A 206 -18.06 8.36 -17.68
N LEU A 207 -17.74 9.54 -18.16
CA LEU A 207 -17.01 9.78 -19.39
C LEU A 207 -15.74 8.91 -19.36
N ARG A 208 -15.64 7.96 -20.28
CA ARG A 208 -14.48 7.07 -20.40
C ARG A 208 -13.25 7.92 -20.74
N PRO A 209 -12.21 7.98 -19.89
CA PRO A 209 -10.98 8.68 -20.24
C PRO A 209 -10.36 8.00 -21.47
N ARG A 210 -9.86 8.80 -22.42
CA ARG A 210 -9.06 8.30 -23.54
C ARG A 210 -7.78 7.71 -22.94
N MET A 211 -7.63 6.38 -23.02
CA MET A 211 -6.40 5.71 -22.59
C MET A 211 -5.36 5.80 -23.72
N GLY A 212 -4.21 6.38 -23.42
CA GLY A 212 -3.03 6.30 -24.28
C GLY A 212 -2.47 4.86 -24.34
N SER A 213 -1.61 4.59 -25.31
CA SER A 213 -0.94 3.29 -25.41
C SER A 213 0.19 3.15 -24.38
N LEU A 214 0.26 2.00 -23.71
CA LEU A 214 1.40 1.64 -22.83
C LEU A 214 2.75 1.73 -23.59
N ARG A 215 2.75 1.42 -24.88
CA ARG A 215 3.93 1.54 -25.76
C ARG A 215 4.48 2.97 -25.80
N THR A 216 3.60 3.98 -25.75
CA THR A 216 4.01 5.39 -25.72
C THR A 216 4.74 5.71 -24.44
N VAL A 217 4.24 5.22 -23.30
CA VAL A 217 4.85 5.40 -21.97
C VAL A 217 6.22 4.74 -21.88
N LEU A 218 6.36 3.52 -22.39
CA LEU A 218 7.63 2.77 -22.36
C LEU A 218 8.69 3.31 -23.34
N ARG A 219 8.29 4.08 -24.35
CA ARG A 219 9.22 4.76 -25.26
C ARG A 219 9.78 6.05 -24.68
N ASP A 220 9.14 6.61 -23.68
CA ASP A 220 9.63 7.76 -22.92
C ASP A 220 10.73 7.28 -21.94
N ARG A 221 11.98 7.36 -22.37
CA ARG A 221 13.12 6.84 -21.61
C ARG A 221 13.21 7.37 -20.16
N PRO A 222 13.09 8.68 -19.88
CA PRO A 222 13.05 9.18 -18.51
C PRO A 222 11.94 8.53 -17.69
N PHE A 223 10.74 8.40 -18.25
CA PHE A 223 9.61 7.81 -17.55
C PHE A 223 9.74 6.28 -17.39
N ALA A 224 10.26 5.58 -18.40
CA ALA A 224 10.55 4.13 -18.29
C ALA A 224 11.57 3.81 -17.19
N LEU A 225 12.60 4.66 -16.99
CA LEU A 225 13.53 4.56 -15.88
C LEU A 225 12.86 4.85 -14.53
N LEU A 226 11.92 5.80 -14.48
CA LEU A 226 11.12 6.05 -13.28
C LEU A 226 10.22 4.85 -12.96
N LEU A 227 9.61 4.21 -13.96
CA LEU A 227 8.83 2.97 -13.78
C LEU A 227 9.70 1.84 -13.23
N LEU A 228 10.91 1.67 -13.75
CA LEU A 228 11.86 0.67 -13.24
C LEU A 228 12.24 0.96 -11.79
N SER A 229 12.61 2.20 -11.47
CA SER A 229 12.91 2.62 -10.10
C SER A 229 11.73 2.36 -9.17
N THR A 230 10.50 2.67 -9.62
CA THR A 230 9.27 2.46 -8.85
C THR A 230 8.98 0.97 -8.64
N LEU A 231 9.16 0.13 -9.66
CA LEU A 231 9.02 -1.33 -9.52
C LEU A 231 9.99 -1.89 -8.48
N LEU A 232 11.26 -1.48 -8.55
CA LEU A 232 12.30 -1.94 -7.63
C LEU A 232 12.03 -1.44 -6.19
N ALA A 233 11.61 -0.18 -6.02
CA ALA A 233 11.24 0.33 -4.71
C ALA A 233 10.00 -0.37 -4.12
N PHE A 234 9.01 -0.72 -4.96
CA PHE A 234 7.88 -1.56 -4.53
C PHE A 234 8.31 -3.00 -4.22
N PHE A 235 9.36 -3.50 -4.84
CA PHE A 235 9.91 -4.82 -4.47
C PHE A 235 10.43 -4.80 -3.03
N ASP A 236 11.19 -3.77 -2.64
CA ASP A 236 11.65 -3.58 -1.26
C ASP A 236 10.46 -3.37 -0.31
N TYR A 237 9.45 -2.59 -0.74
CA TYR A 237 8.22 -2.38 0.02
C TYR A 237 7.48 -3.70 0.31
N CYS A 238 7.30 -4.53 -0.71
CA CYS A 238 6.66 -5.84 -0.55
C CYS A 238 7.51 -6.79 0.30
N GLY A 239 8.84 -6.72 0.19
CA GLY A 239 9.77 -7.45 1.05
C GLY A 239 9.62 -7.06 2.52
N PHE A 240 9.50 -5.75 2.81
CA PHE A 240 9.22 -5.25 4.14
C PHE A 240 7.88 -5.77 4.69
N GLU A 241 6.81 -5.69 3.89
CA GLU A 241 5.46 -6.06 4.30
C GLU A 241 5.24 -7.58 4.44
N THR A 242 5.95 -8.41 3.65
CA THR A 242 5.65 -9.84 3.54
C THR A 242 6.77 -10.75 3.99
N VAL A 243 8.03 -10.39 3.72
CA VAL A 243 9.19 -11.24 3.98
C VAL A 243 9.77 -10.99 5.36
N LEU A 244 9.95 -9.73 5.74
CA LEU A 244 10.47 -9.37 7.06
C LEU A 244 9.63 -9.96 8.22
N PRO A 245 8.28 -9.88 8.23
CA PRO A 245 7.47 -10.48 9.31
C PRO A 245 7.66 -11.99 9.43
N VAL A 246 7.71 -12.69 8.31
CA VAL A 246 7.90 -14.15 8.29
C VAL A 246 9.27 -14.51 8.84
N ILE A 247 10.35 -13.84 8.40
CA ILE A 247 11.70 -14.10 8.89
C ILE A 247 11.83 -13.69 10.37
N ALA A 248 11.31 -12.54 10.77
CA ALA A 248 11.35 -12.06 12.15
C ALA A 248 10.72 -13.08 13.12
N VAL A 249 9.60 -13.67 12.74
CA VAL A 249 8.88 -14.63 13.61
C VAL A 249 9.42 -16.06 13.44
N SER A 250 9.75 -16.50 12.22
CA SER A 250 10.15 -17.91 11.99
C SER A 250 11.62 -18.19 12.25
N VAL A 251 12.50 -17.20 12.07
CA VAL A 251 13.96 -17.34 12.20
C VAL A 251 14.49 -16.63 13.42
N TYR A 252 14.06 -15.37 13.64
CA TYR A 252 14.55 -14.56 14.76
C TYR A 252 13.76 -14.78 16.06
N GLY A 253 12.69 -15.61 16.01
CA GLY A 253 11.95 -16.03 17.18
C GLY A 253 11.03 -14.95 17.80
N LEU A 254 10.73 -13.88 17.07
CA LEU A 254 9.78 -12.87 17.57
C LEU A 254 8.39 -13.48 17.76
N GLY A 255 7.73 -13.10 18.85
CA GLY A 255 6.32 -13.42 19.03
C GLY A 255 5.43 -12.61 18.07
N PRO A 256 4.30 -13.17 17.59
CA PRO A 256 3.35 -12.44 16.74
C PRO A 256 2.83 -11.15 17.37
N SER A 257 2.67 -11.10 18.69
CA SER A 257 2.27 -9.90 19.43
C SER A 257 3.33 -8.80 19.38
N THR A 258 4.61 -9.17 19.54
CA THR A 258 5.74 -8.24 19.39
C THR A 258 5.80 -7.67 17.98
N TRP A 259 5.58 -8.52 16.97
CA TRP A 259 5.50 -8.07 15.59
C TRP A 259 4.37 -7.05 15.39
N GLY A 260 3.18 -7.29 15.94
CA GLY A 260 2.05 -6.37 15.85
C GLY A 260 2.35 -4.97 16.43
N LEU A 261 3.11 -4.90 17.51
CA LEU A 261 3.58 -3.63 18.07
C LEU A 261 4.62 -2.95 17.19
N LEU A 262 5.56 -3.71 16.63
CA LEU A 262 6.59 -3.17 15.75
C LEU A 262 6.01 -2.59 14.47
N VAL A 263 5.07 -3.29 13.82
CA VAL A 263 4.47 -2.79 12.57
C VAL A 263 3.60 -1.56 12.78
N ALA A 264 3.05 -1.35 13.99
CA ALA A 264 2.28 -0.15 14.33
C ALA A 264 3.16 1.13 14.35
N ILE A 265 4.48 1.01 14.43
CA ILE A 265 5.42 2.14 14.29
C ILE A 265 5.22 2.83 12.93
N SER A 266 4.97 2.07 11.86
CA SER A 266 4.80 2.58 10.50
C SER A 266 3.66 3.62 10.39
N PRO A 267 2.39 3.29 10.64
CA PRO A 267 1.31 4.27 10.55
C PRO A 267 1.44 5.40 11.57
N ALA A 268 2.03 5.14 12.74
CA ALA A 268 2.29 6.18 13.73
C ALA A 268 3.28 7.23 13.20
N LEU A 269 4.40 6.82 12.62
CA LEU A 269 5.36 7.73 12.00
C LEU A 269 4.76 8.52 10.84
N VAL A 270 3.95 7.89 10.01
CA VAL A 270 3.26 8.57 8.90
C VAL A 270 2.33 9.66 9.43
N VAL A 271 1.49 9.34 10.41
CA VAL A 271 0.53 10.32 10.98
C VAL A 271 1.27 11.51 11.62
N LEU A 272 2.33 11.25 12.37
CA LEU A 272 3.05 12.27 13.14
C LEU A 272 4.06 13.06 12.31
N GLY A 273 4.68 12.42 11.31
CA GLY A 273 5.88 12.94 10.64
C GLY A 273 5.72 13.32 9.17
N GLN A 274 4.73 12.78 8.44
CA GLN A 274 4.63 12.91 6.98
C GLN A 274 4.77 14.35 6.48
N LEU A 275 3.98 15.27 7.02
CA LEU A 275 3.97 16.67 6.54
C LEU A 275 5.29 17.39 6.84
N ARG A 276 5.89 17.14 8.01
CA ARG A 276 7.17 17.75 8.39
C ARG A 276 8.30 17.25 7.50
N LEU A 277 8.34 15.93 7.29
CA LEU A 277 9.36 15.29 6.48
C LEU A 277 9.24 15.67 5.00
N THR A 278 8.02 15.74 4.45
CA THR A 278 7.79 16.18 3.07
C THR A 278 8.26 17.62 2.87
N ARG A 279 7.98 18.54 3.81
CA ARG A 279 8.46 19.93 3.75
C ARG A 279 9.98 20.02 3.86
N ALA A 280 10.60 19.28 4.77
CA ALA A 280 12.05 19.28 4.97
C ALA A 280 12.78 18.70 3.76
N SER A 281 12.33 17.55 3.26
CA SER A 281 12.91 16.89 2.08
C SER A 281 12.67 17.64 0.79
N GLY A 282 11.63 18.48 0.70
CA GLY A 282 11.35 19.32 -0.46
C GLY A 282 12.47 20.32 -0.81
N ARG A 283 13.36 20.64 0.14
CA ARG A 283 14.55 21.47 -0.09
C ARG A 283 15.66 20.73 -0.87
N ILE A 284 15.61 19.40 -0.91
CA ILE A 284 16.59 18.58 -1.60
C ILE A 284 16.15 18.43 -3.07
N PRO A 285 17.03 18.58 -4.06
CA PRO A 285 16.68 18.34 -5.46
C PRO A 285 16.10 16.93 -5.68
N PRO A 286 15.15 16.74 -6.64
CA PRO A 286 14.44 15.47 -6.80
C PRO A 286 15.34 14.24 -7.02
N ALA A 287 16.44 14.37 -7.78
CA ALA A 287 17.32 13.24 -8.09
C ALA A 287 18.03 12.65 -6.84
N PRO A 288 18.79 13.42 -6.02
CA PRO A 288 19.36 12.89 -4.78
C PRO A 288 18.30 12.52 -3.76
N ARG A 289 17.14 13.19 -3.74
CA ARG A 289 16.03 12.89 -2.83
C ARG A 289 15.43 11.52 -3.08
N ILE A 290 15.15 11.17 -4.36
CA ILE A 290 14.61 9.85 -4.71
C ILE A 290 15.64 8.75 -4.44
N ALA A 291 16.93 9.01 -4.74
CA ALA A 291 17.99 8.06 -4.48
C ALA A 291 18.17 7.79 -2.98
N ALA A 292 18.28 8.85 -2.15
CA ALA A 292 18.41 8.69 -0.70
C ALA A 292 17.20 7.97 -0.08
N ALA A 293 16.00 8.29 -0.57
CA ALA A 293 14.77 7.68 -0.10
C ALA A 293 14.72 6.17 -0.39
N THR A 294 15.05 5.75 -1.61
CA THR A 294 15.06 4.32 -1.97
C THR A 294 16.21 3.56 -1.28
N LEU A 295 17.38 4.20 -1.09
CA LEU A 295 18.46 3.59 -0.29
C LEU A 295 18.03 3.37 1.17
N LEU A 296 17.28 4.31 1.77
CA LEU A 296 16.73 4.13 3.11
C LEU A 296 15.68 3.01 3.19
N MET A 297 15.05 2.64 2.09
CA MET A 297 14.12 1.51 2.06
C MET A 297 14.81 0.15 2.03
N GLY A 298 16.01 0.02 1.50
CA GLY A 298 16.66 -1.28 1.37
C GLY A 298 17.97 -1.46 2.15
N LEU A 299 18.87 -0.45 2.19
CA LEU A 299 20.15 -0.61 2.89
C LEU A 299 20.03 -0.94 4.39
N PRO A 300 19.03 -0.43 5.15
CA PRO A 300 18.89 -0.78 6.55
C PRO A 300 18.74 -2.28 6.81
N PHE A 301 18.24 -3.07 5.84
CA PHE A 301 18.16 -4.53 5.98
C PHE A 301 19.53 -5.19 6.21
N LEU A 302 20.63 -4.56 5.77
CA LEU A 302 21.99 -5.04 6.04
C LEU A 302 22.32 -5.09 7.54
N ALA A 303 21.67 -4.29 8.37
CA ALA A 303 21.85 -4.36 9.82
C ALA A 303 21.40 -5.71 10.41
N LEU A 304 20.47 -6.40 9.73
CA LEU A 304 20.00 -7.73 10.12
C LEU A 304 21.03 -8.85 9.90
N LEU A 305 22.09 -8.59 9.13
CA LEU A 305 23.25 -9.49 9.01
C LEU A 305 24.08 -9.51 10.30
N ALA A 306 24.11 -8.40 11.03
CA ALA A 306 24.89 -8.27 12.26
C ALA A 306 24.09 -8.62 13.52
N SER A 307 22.78 -8.32 13.54
CA SER A 307 21.93 -8.55 14.72
C SER A 307 20.45 -8.66 14.35
N SER A 308 19.78 -9.64 14.92
CA SER A 308 18.33 -9.85 14.83
C SER A 308 17.56 -9.38 16.08
N SER A 309 18.16 -8.52 16.90
CA SER A 309 17.50 -7.99 18.09
C SER A 309 16.27 -7.13 17.75
N VAL A 310 15.28 -7.11 18.64
CA VAL A 310 14.06 -6.31 18.48
C VAL A 310 14.39 -4.83 18.20
N ALA A 311 15.43 -4.30 18.85
CA ALA A 311 15.88 -2.92 18.66
C ALA A 311 16.40 -2.67 17.24
N VAL A 312 17.19 -3.60 16.67
CA VAL A 312 17.68 -3.49 15.29
C VAL A 312 16.54 -3.60 14.31
N ILE A 313 15.61 -4.55 14.50
CA ILE A 313 14.42 -4.67 13.66
C ILE A 313 13.58 -3.38 13.70
N ALA A 314 13.36 -2.81 14.89
CA ALA A 314 12.65 -1.52 15.04
C ALA A 314 13.39 -0.40 14.31
N ALA A 315 14.72 -0.32 14.38
CA ALA A 315 15.51 0.68 13.68
C ALA A 315 15.41 0.51 12.15
N VAL A 316 15.44 -0.72 11.65
CA VAL A 316 15.20 -1.04 10.22
C VAL A 316 13.81 -0.58 9.78
N ILE A 317 12.77 -0.87 10.58
CA ILE A 317 11.40 -0.42 10.31
C ILE A 317 11.33 1.12 10.23
N VAL A 318 11.89 1.81 11.21
CA VAL A 318 11.90 3.29 11.23
C VAL A 318 12.62 3.87 10.02
N ALA A 319 13.81 3.36 9.69
CA ALA A 319 14.58 3.82 8.54
C ALA A 319 13.84 3.57 7.22
N PHE A 320 13.26 2.37 7.06
CA PHE A 320 12.43 2.02 5.92
C PHE A 320 11.28 3.00 5.72
N ILE A 321 10.49 3.23 6.78
CA ILE A 321 9.31 4.12 6.72
C ILE A 321 9.71 5.56 6.44
N VAL A 322 10.81 6.06 6.99
CA VAL A 322 11.34 7.39 6.64
C VAL A 322 11.67 7.46 5.15
N GLY A 323 12.29 6.42 4.59
CA GLY A 323 12.53 6.30 3.16
C GLY A 323 11.24 6.34 2.35
N GLU A 324 10.25 5.53 2.69
CA GLU A 324 8.93 5.47 2.04
C GLU A 324 8.20 6.82 2.07
N MET A 325 8.18 7.48 3.24
CA MET A 325 7.53 8.78 3.42
C MET A 325 8.11 9.88 2.52
N VAL A 326 9.37 9.76 2.12
CA VAL A 326 10.02 10.66 1.18
C VAL A 326 9.85 10.18 -0.26
N TRP A 327 10.04 8.87 -0.51
CA TRP A 327 9.98 8.28 -1.84
C TRP A 327 8.60 8.42 -2.50
N MET A 328 7.53 8.07 -1.79
CA MET A 328 6.19 8.03 -2.39
C MET A 328 5.72 9.38 -2.95
N PRO A 329 5.75 10.50 -2.21
CA PRO A 329 5.36 11.79 -2.77
C PRO A 329 6.35 12.31 -3.81
N THR A 330 7.67 11.98 -3.68
CA THR A 330 8.68 12.42 -4.64
C THR A 330 8.50 11.73 -6.00
N SER A 331 8.28 10.41 -6.02
CA SER A 331 8.05 9.66 -7.25
C SER A 331 6.77 10.11 -7.97
N GLN A 332 5.71 10.40 -7.23
CA GLN A 332 4.47 10.93 -7.78
C GLN A 332 4.64 12.34 -8.37
N ALA A 333 5.38 13.23 -7.69
CA ALA A 333 5.67 14.57 -8.19
C ALA A 333 6.51 14.52 -9.49
N VAL A 334 7.56 13.71 -9.51
CA VAL A 334 8.37 13.49 -10.73
C VAL A 334 7.54 12.90 -11.87
N ALA A 335 6.66 11.94 -11.56
CA ALA A 335 5.75 11.38 -12.56
C ALA A 335 4.79 12.44 -13.13
N ALA A 336 4.30 13.37 -12.30
CA ALA A 336 3.43 14.46 -12.73
C ALA A 336 4.15 15.47 -13.63
N GLU A 337 5.44 15.73 -13.37
CA GLU A 337 6.28 16.61 -14.19
C GLU A 337 6.62 15.99 -15.56
N LEU A 338 6.86 14.67 -15.60
CA LEU A 338 7.19 13.95 -16.83
C LEU A 338 5.98 13.66 -17.72
N ALA A 339 4.80 13.49 -17.12
CA ALA A 339 3.61 13.08 -17.84
C ALA A 339 3.03 14.23 -18.68
N PRO A 340 2.88 14.07 -20.03
CA PRO A 340 2.15 15.02 -20.85
C PRO A 340 0.71 15.19 -20.34
N GLU A 341 0.18 16.43 -20.35
CA GLU A 341 -1.15 16.73 -19.79
C GLU A 341 -2.25 15.82 -20.31
N GLN A 342 -2.25 15.55 -21.61
CA GLN A 342 -3.25 14.73 -22.29
C GLN A 342 -3.14 13.24 -21.95
N LEU A 343 -1.98 12.78 -21.45
CA LEU A 343 -1.66 11.38 -21.16
C LEU A 343 -1.43 11.10 -19.67
N ARG A 344 -1.65 12.08 -18.80
CA ARG A 344 -1.42 11.93 -17.34
C ARG A 344 -2.06 10.68 -16.77
N GLY A 345 -3.31 10.37 -17.16
CA GLY A 345 -3.99 9.15 -16.72
C GLY A 345 -3.26 7.87 -17.10
N THR A 346 -2.72 7.80 -18.34
CA THR A 346 -1.95 6.64 -18.81
C THR A 346 -0.63 6.50 -18.07
N TYR A 347 0.08 7.60 -17.83
CA TYR A 347 1.36 7.61 -17.12
C TYR A 347 1.19 7.21 -15.66
N PHE A 348 0.21 7.78 -14.94
CA PHE A 348 -0.09 7.39 -13.56
C PHE A 348 -0.64 5.97 -13.45
N GLY A 349 -1.42 5.53 -14.44
CA GLY A 349 -1.87 4.14 -14.53
C GLY A 349 -0.71 3.15 -14.68
N ALA A 350 0.29 3.48 -15.53
CA ALA A 350 1.50 2.70 -15.66
C ALA A 350 2.33 2.67 -14.37
N LEU A 351 2.45 3.81 -13.68
CA LEU A 351 3.14 3.89 -12.38
C LEU A 351 2.44 3.00 -11.33
N ALA A 352 1.13 3.08 -11.23
CA ALA A 352 0.35 2.24 -10.31
C ALA A 352 0.45 0.74 -10.66
N ALA A 353 0.57 0.39 -11.93
CA ALA A 353 0.70 -1.00 -12.38
C ALA A 353 2.01 -1.66 -11.91
N MET A 354 3.03 -0.88 -11.50
CA MET A 354 4.29 -1.44 -10.99
C MET A 354 4.14 -2.15 -9.64
N THR A 355 3.08 -1.88 -8.89
CA THR A 355 2.82 -2.57 -7.62
C THR A 355 2.52 -4.06 -7.80
N GLY A 356 1.75 -4.44 -8.82
CA GLY A 356 1.31 -5.82 -9.03
C GLY A 356 2.45 -6.83 -9.16
N PRO A 357 3.40 -6.64 -10.10
CA PRO A 357 4.57 -7.51 -10.22
C PRO A 357 5.42 -7.57 -8.94
N ALA A 358 5.57 -6.47 -8.21
CA ALA A 358 6.32 -6.43 -6.97
C ALA A 358 5.68 -7.30 -5.87
N TRP A 359 4.37 -7.15 -5.64
CA TRP A 359 3.62 -7.98 -4.68
C TRP A 359 3.63 -9.47 -5.02
N THR A 360 3.74 -9.79 -6.31
CA THR A 360 3.80 -11.18 -6.79
C THR A 360 5.20 -11.77 -6.62
N LEU A 361 6.22 -11.04 -7.08
CA LEU A 361 7.57 -11.58 -7.24
C LEU A 361 8.45 -11.43 -5.99
N ALA A 362 8.30 -10.35 -5.22
CA ALA A 362 9.21 -10.09 -4.10
C ALA A 362 9.18 -11.22 -3.04
N PRO A 363 8.03 -11.63 -2.49
CA PRO A 363 8.02 -12.72 -1.52
C PRO A 363 8.41 -14.06 -2.14
N PHE A 364 8.03 -14.33 -3.40
CA PHE A 364 8.40 -15.56 -4.08
C PHE A 364 9.92 -15.69 -4.24
N VAL A 365 10.56 -14.67 -4.83
CA VAL A 365 12.02 -14.64 -5.05
C VAL A 365 12.78 -14.70 -3.72
N ALA A 366 12.34 -13.90 -2.73
CA ALA A 366 13.01 -13.85 -1.43
C ALA A 366 12.95 -15.18 -0.67
N PHE A 367 11.81 -15.87 -0.69
CA PHE A 367 11.69 -17.15 0.00
C PHE A 367 12.37 -18.31 -0.74
N GLU A 368 12.39 -18.29 -2.08
CA GLU A 368 13.18 -19.26 -2.84
C GLU A 368 14.69 -19.03 -2.64
N LEU A 369 15.14 -17.76 -2.69
CA LEU A 369 16.54 -17.42 -2.42
C LEU A 369 16.95 -17.86 -1.01
N ARG A 370 16.11 -17.56 0.00
CA ARG A 370 16.34 -18.01 1.38
C ARG A 370 16.49 -19.52 1.50
N LYS A 371 15.70 -20.29 0.75
CA LYS A 371 15.71 -21.76 0.79
C LYS A 371 17.04 -22.34 0.31
N HIS A 372 17.68 -21.69 -0.66
CA HIS A 372 18.90 -22.16 -1.28
C HIS A 372 20.17 -21.55 -0.68
N GLU A 373 20.13 -20.26 -0.32
CA GLU A 373 21.30 -19.45 0.04
C GLU A 373 21.24 -18.91 1.49
N GLY A 374 20.17 -19.21 2.22
CA GLY A 374 20.00 -18.73 3.60
C GLY A 374 19.37 -17.34 3.72
N VAL A 375 19.23 -16.88 4.97
CA VAL A 375 18.53 -15.61 5.28
C VAL A 375 19.33 -14.38 4.84
N ASP A 376 20.64 -14.42 4.97
CA ASP A 376 21.52 -13.30 4.68
C ASP A 376 21.43 -12.85 3.22
N SER A 377 21.27 -13.82 2.30
CA SER A 377 21.09 -13.55 0.88
C SER A 377 19.85 -12.69 0.58
N VAL A 378 18.79 -12.83 1.38
CA VAL A 378 17.57 -12.04 1.24
C VAL A 378 17.83 -10.56 1.54
N TRP A 379 18.59 -10.28 2.60
CA TRP A 379 18.90 -8.91 2.97
C TRP A 379 19.88 -8.25 1.99
N LEU A 380 20.81 -9.01 1.46
CA LEU A 380 21.70 -8.58 0.38
C LEU A 380 20.91 -8.28 -0.90
N LEU A 381 19.91 -9.10 -1.24
CA LEU A 381 19.03 -8.87 -2.38
C LEU A 381 18.29 -7.54 -2.26
N PHE A 382 17.64 -7.26 -1.12
CA PHE A 382 16.92 -6.00 -0.92
C PHE A 382 17.86 -4.79 -0.95
N ALA A 383 19.04 -4.89 -0.35
CA ALA A 383 20.04 -3.82 -0.43
C ALA A 383 20.50 -3.56 -1.88
N ALA A 384 20.72 -4.61 -2.67
CA ALA A 384 21.10 -4.48 -4.08
C ALA A 384 19.97 -3.87 -4.92
N ILE A 385 18.71 -4.26 -4.67
CA ILE A 385 17.53 -3.71 -5.33
C ILE A 385 17.36 -2.22 -5.00
N ALA A 386 17.55 -1.82 -3.73
CA ALA A 386 17.52 -0.42 -3.33
C ALA A 386 18.56 0.43 -4.07
N VAL A 387 19.79 -0.09 -4.23
CA VAL A 387 20.84 0.58 -5.01
C VAL A 387 20.43 0.71 -6.48
N ALA A 388 19.94 -0.36 -7.09
CA ALA A 388 19.46 -0.34 -8.48
C ALA A 388 18.30 0.66 -8.67
N SER A 389 17.35 0.69 -7.72
CA SER A 389 16.24 1.64 -7.69
C SER A 389 16.74 3.09 -7.59
N ALA A 390 17.70 3.36 -6.69
CA ALA A 390 18.28 4.68 -6.50
C ALA A 390 18.97 5.18 -7.77
N VAL A 391 19.76 4.33 -8.42
CA VAL A 391 20.46 4.66 -9.67
C VAL A 391 19.45 4.93 -10.79
N ALA A 392 18.46 4.05 -11.00
CA ALA A 392 17.44 4.22 -12.03
C ALA A 392 16.64 5.52 -11.83
N GLY A 393 16.19 5.79 -10.58
CA GLY A 393 15.43 6.99 -10.25
C GLY A 393 16.25 8.28 -10.42
N ALA A 394 17.52 8.30 -9.99
CA ALA A 394 18.39 9.45 -10.17
C ALA A 394 18.67 9.74 -11.65
N ILE A 395 18.88 8.71 -12.47
CA ILE A 395 19.07 8.84 -13.93
C ILE A 395 17.79 9.35 -14.58
N ALA A 396 16.61 8.82 -14.21
CA ALA A 396 15.31 9.26 -14.72
C ALA A 396 15.14 10.77 -14.58
N VAL A 397 15.33 11.29 -13.37
CA VAL A 397 15.17 12.72 -13.05
C VAL A 397 16.20 13.59 -13.80
N ARG A 398 17.46 13.17 -13.81
CA ARG A 398 18.54 13.92 -14.51
C ARG A 398 18.31 13.96 -16.03
N SER A 399 17.83 12.87 -16.62
CA SER A 399 17.52 12.78 -18.05
C SER A 399 16.38 13.72 -18.43
N ALA A 400 15.33 13.79 -17.60
CA ALA A 400 14.22 14.72 -17.77
C ALA A 400 14.69 16.20 -17.76
N ALA A 401 15.52 16.57 -16.79
CA ALA A 401 16.05 17.94 -16.70
C ALA A 401 16.88 18.33 -17.93
N ARG A 402 17.65 17.40 -18.50
CA ARG A 402 18.44 17.63 -19.72
C ARG A 402 17.53 17.84 -20.95
N SER A 403 16.47 17.04 -21.09
CA SER A 403 15.52 17.16 -22.21
C SER A 403 14.77 18.49 -22.18
N ALA A 404 14.37 18.95 -20.99
CA ALA A 404 13.73 20.26 -20.81
C ALA A 404 14.68 21.43 -21.14
N GLY A 405 15.95 21.33 -20.73
CA GLY A 405 16.98 22.35 -20.99
C GLY A 405 17.36 22.48 -22.48
N SER A 406 17.36 21.37 -23.23
CA SER A 406 17.61 21.38 -24.68
C SER A 406 16.45 21.99 -25.47
N ALA A 407 15.20 21.69 -25.11
CA ALA A 407 14.01 22.27 -25.71
C ALA A 407 13.90 23.80 -25.48
N GLY A 408 14.32 24.27 -24.30
CA GLY A 408 14.37 25.70 -23.98
C GLY A 408 15.43 26.49 -24.77
N ARG A 409 16.58 25.86 -25.06
CA ARG A 409 17.65 26.49 -25.89
C ARG A 409 17.25 26.59 -27.38
N SER A 410 16.60 25.59 -27.95
CA SER A 410 16.18 25.62 -29.37
C SER A 410 15.13 26.69 -29.62
N ARG A 411 14.25 26.99 -28.66
CA ARG A 411 13.28 28.08 -28.75
C ARG A 411 13.90 29.47 -28.68
N ARG A 412 15.03 29.64 -27.94
CA ARG A 412 15.73 30.96 -27.85
C ARG A 412 16.58 31.28 -29.09
N THR A 413 17.08 30.26 -29.79
CA THR A 413 17.89 30.45 -31.02
C THR A 413 17.01 30.67 -32.27
N GLY A 414 15.73 30.32 -32.25
CA GLY A 414 14.77 30.49 -33.36
C GLY A 414 14.13 31.90 -33.47
N CYS A 415 14.30 32.77 -32.48
CA CYS A 415 13.87 34.18 -32.52
C CYS A 415 15.07 35.10 -32.79
N ARG A 416 15.64 35.10 -34.00
CA ARG A 416 16.37 36.24 -34.51
C ARG A 416 15.35 37.19 -35.14
N PRO A 417 15.27 38.47 -34.76
CA PRO A 417 14.48 39.44 -35.49
C PRO A 417 15.10 39.60 -36.89
N ALA A 418 14.30 39.36 -37.91
CA ALA A 418 14.65 39.83 -39.25
C ALA A 418 14.62 41.35 -39.20
N GLY A 419 15.79 41.93 -39.28
CA GLY A 419 16.02 43.37 -39.48
C GLY A 419 15.71 43.78 -40.92
#